data_efe66de002a3000786a4c3318e69d0cd
#
_entry.id   efe66de002a3000786a4c3318e69d0cd
#
_cell.length_a   1.000
_cell.length_b   1.000
_cell.length_c   1.000
_cell.angle_alpha   90.00
_cell.angle_beta   90.00
_cell.angle_gamma   90.00
#
_symmetry.space_group_name_H-M   'P 1'
#
loop_
_entity.id
_entity.type
_entity.pdbx_description
1 polymer ?
#
loop_
_entity_poly.entity_id
_entity_poly.type
_entity_poly.pdbx_seq_one_letter_code
_entity_poly.pdbx_strand_id
1 'polypeptide(L)'
;SDQECLFCKMVNGDVPVEIIYNDVNVIGFKDINPEAKIHHVFIHRTHSKDVIEMAKDSGRQLEHLFHAMTEYMVDNDMHADGARIVTNIGTNGGQSVFHTHFHLLGGERLGHFGH
;
A
#
# COMPACT_ATOMS: atom_id res chain seq x y z
N SER A 1 -2.12 -18.78 -2.63
CA SER A 1 -2.46 -18.86 -4.03
C SER A 1 -3.07 -17.56 -4.51
N ASP A 2 -2.73 -17.17 -5.73
CA ASP A 2 -3.22 -15.93 -6.31
C ASP A 2 -4.73 -15.91 -6.45
N GLN A 3 -5.35 -17.07 -6.64
CA GLN A 3 -6.80 -17.17 -6.80
C GLN A 3 -7.57 -16.83 -5.54
N GLU A 4 -6.95 -17.02 -4.38
CA GLU A 4 -7.58 -16.74 -3.10
C GLU A 4 -7.16 -15.41 -2.51
N CYS A 5 -6.21 -14.75 -3.13
CA CYS A 5 -5.69 -13.48 -2.65
C CYS A 5 -6.61 -12.33 -3.10
N LEU A 6 -7.17 -11.62 -2.12
CA LEU A 6 -8.04 -10.49 -2.41
C LEU A 6 -7.35 -9.44 -3.27
N PHE A 7 -6.08 -9.12 -2.96
CA PHE A 7 -5.36 -8.07 -3.70
C PHE A 7 -4.95 -8.54 -5.10
N CYS A 8 -4.66 -9.83 -5.27
CA CYS A 8 -4.44 -10.37 -6.62
C CYS A 8 -5.70 -10.26 -7.46
N LYS A 9 -6.86 -10.47 -6.86
CA LYS A 9 -8.15 -10.30 -7.55
C LYS A 9 -8.36 -8.85 -7.96
N MET A 10 -7.94 -7.90 -7.13
CA MET A 10 -8.01 -6.48 -7.47
C MET A 10 -7.09 -6.14 -8.63
N VAL A 11 -5.88 -6.70 -8.65
CA VAL A 11 -4.93 -6.52 -9.76
C VAL A 11 -5.54 -7.03 -11.06
N ASN A 12 -6.24 -8.15 -10.99
CA ASN A 12 -6.84 -8.78 -12.17
C ASN A 12 -8.16 -8.14 -12.59
N GLY A 13 -8.69 -7.20 -11.80
CA GLY A 13 -9.96 -6.55 -12.10
C GLY A 13 -11.18 -7.36 -11.70
N ASP A 14 -11.01 -8.41 -10.89
CA ASP A 14 -12.11 -9.29 -10.49
C ASP A 14 -12.92 -8.73 -9.32
N VAL A 15 -12.36 -7.75 -8.60
CA VAL A 15 -13.01 -7.10 -7.46
C VAL A 15 -12.95 -5.59 -7.68
N PRO A 16 -14.09 -4.89 -7.60
CA PRO A 16 -14.09 -3.45 -7.80
C PRO A 16 -13.42 -2.71 -6.64
N VAL A 17 -12.58 -1.74 -6.99
CA VAL A 17 -11.93 -0.85 -6.01
C VAL A 17 -11.83 0.52 -6.65
N GLU A 18 -11.72 1.54 -5.81
CA GLU A 18 -11.50 2.90 -6.31
C GLU A 18 -9.99 3.12 -6.43
N ILE A 19 -9.49 3.05 -7.64
CA ILE A 19 -8.06 3.20 -7.94
C ILE A 19 -7.70 4.68 -7.93
N ILE A 20 -6.63 5.03 -7.20
CA ILE A 20 -6.14 6.41 -7.14
C ILE A 20 -4.75 6.54 -7.78
N TYR A 21 -4.07 5.44 -7.99
CA TYR A 21 -2.76 5.41 -8.65
C TYR A 21 -2.61 4.11 -9.41
N ASN A 22 -2.01 4.18 -10.58
CA ASN A 22 -1.85 2.99 -11.42
C ASN A 22 -0.65 3.17 -12.34
N ASP A 23 0.30 2.25 -12.26
CA ASP A 23 1.38 2.18 -13.23
C ASP A 23 1.66 0.71 -13.59
N VAL A 24 2.71 0.46 -14.36
CA VAL A 24 3.01 -0.90 -14.84
C VAL A 24 3.36 -1.86 -13.69
N ASN A 25 3.79 -1.33 -12.56
CA ASN A 25 4.27 -2.14 -11.43
C ASN A 25 3.36 -2.11 -10.22
N VAL A 26 2.65 -1.00 -9.99
CA VAL A 26 1.98 -0.72 -8.72
C VAL A 26 0.57 -0.24 -8.94
N ILE A 27 -0.34 -0.67 -8.06
CA ILE A 27 -1.70 -0.13 -7.97
C ILE A 27 -1.88 0.47 -6.59
N GLY A 28 -2.46 1.68 -6.54
CA GLY A 28 -2.93 2.29 -5.30
C GLY A 28 -4.44 2.44 -5.33
N PHE A 29 -5.10 2.15 -4.23
CA PHE A 29 -6.56 2.25 -4.14
C PHE A 29 -6.98 2.75 -2.75
N LYS A 30 -8.21 3.25 -2.66
CA LYS A 30 -8.74 3.73 -1.40
C LYS A 30 -9.06 2.58 -0.47
N ASP A 31 -8.69 2.73 0.81
CA ASP A 31 -9.10 1.79 1.85
C ASP A 31 -10.59 2.00 2.11
N ILE A 32 -11.36 0.90 2.17
CA ILE A 32 -12.81 0.97 2.40
C ILE A 32 -13.15 1.28 3.85
N ASN A 33 -12.19 1.12 4.76
CA ASN A 33 -12.34 1.46 6.18
C ASN A 33 -11.25 2.45 6.57
N PRO A 34 -11.31 3.69 6.05
CA PRO A 34 -10.22 4.63 6.25
C PRO A 34 -10.05 5.04 7.71
N GLU A 35 -8.80 5.14 8.14
CA GLU A 35 -8.44 5.56 9.50
C GLU A 35 -7.90 6.98 9.52
N ALA A 36 -7.94 7.67 8.39
CA ALA A 36 -7.55 9.08 8.25
C ALA A 36 -8.30 9.66 7.06
N LYS A 37 -8.26 10.98 6.91
CA LYS A 37 -8.91 11.64 5.76
C LYS A 37 -8.41 11.09 4.44
N ILE A 38 -7.10 10.83 4.36
CA ILE A 38 -6.53 10.13 3.22
C ILE A 38 -5.98 8.83 3.78
N HIS A 39 -6.49 7.71 3.27
CA HIS A 39 -6.00 6.39 3.62
C HIS A 39 -6.05 5.53 2.37
N HIS A 40 -4.90 5.37 1.74
CA HIS A 40 -4.78 4.58 0.51
C HIS A 40 -3.89 3.38 0.77
N VAL A 41 -4.07 2.36 -0.05
CA VAL A 41 -3.29 1.12 0.02
C VAL A 41 -2.56 0.97 -1.30
N PHE A 42 -1.25 0.74 -1.23
CA PHE A 42 -0.41 0.52 -2.40
C PHE A 42 0.10 -0.90 -2.40
N ILE A 43 -0.06 -1.58 -3.53
CA ILE A 43 0.39 -2.95 -3.71
C ILE A 43 1.21 -3.08 -4.99
N HIS A 44 2.15 -4.03 -4.99
CA HIS A 44 2.83 -4.41 -6.21
C HIS A 44 1.96 -5.43 -6.95
N ARG A 45 1.98 -5.40 -8.27
CA ARG A 45 1.21 -6.34 -9.08
C ARG A 45 1.70 -7.78 -8.91
N THR A 46 2.98 -7.94 -8.59
CA THR A 46 3.57 -9.24 -8.30
C THR A 46 3.27 -9.61 -6.85
N HIS A 47 2.71 -10.79 -6.66
CA HIS A 47 2.35 -11.25 -5.32
C HIS A 47 3.59 -11.60 -4.49
N SER A 48 3.60 -11.17 -3.24
CA SER A 48 4.46 -11.66 -2.16
C SER A 48 3.65 -11.58 -0.89
N LYS A 49 3.89 -12.46 0.08
CA LYS A 49 3.03 -12.52 1.26
C LYS A 49 3.25 -11.35 2.22
N ASP A 50 4.48 -10.87 2.32
CA ASP A 50 4.83 -9.75 3.18
C ASP A 50 6.12 -9.09 2.67
N VAL A 51 6.52 -8.00 3.34
CA VAL A 51 7.68 -7.22 2.90
C VAL A 51 8.99 -8.00 3.05
N ILE A 52 9.04 -8.97 3.95
CA ILE A 52 10.25 -9.81 4.12
C ILE A 52 10.46 -10.64 2.85
N GLU A 53 9.41 -11.30 2.38
CA GLU A 53 9.49 -12.09 1.15
C GLU A 53 9.82 -11.20 -0.04
N MET A 54 9.15 -10.04 -0.14
CA MET A 54 9.42 -9.09 -1.21
C MET A 54 10.89 -8.65 -1.24
N ALA A 55 11.43 -8.31 -0.09
CA ALA A 55 12.81 -7.84 0.01
C ALA A 55 13.81 -8.94 -0.38
N LYS A 56 13.51 -10.19 -0.04
CA LYS A 56 14.37 -11.32 -0.40
C LYS A 56 14.34 -11.59 -1.90
N ASP A 57 13.16 -11.50 -2.51
CA ASP A 57 12.99 -11.81 -3.93
C ASP A 57 13.48 -10.69 -4.82
N SER A 58 13.14 -9.44 -4.48
CA SER A 58 13.50 -8.32 -5.33
C SER A 58 13.37 -7.00 -4.60
N GLY A 59 14.50 -6.40 -4.26
CA GLY A 59 14.52 -5.04 -3.71
C GLY A 59 13.93 -4.03 -4.68
N ARG A 60 13.93 -4.33 -5.98
CA ARG A 60 13.37 -3.44 -6.99
C ARG A 60 11.87 -3.24 -6.80
N GLN A 61 11.15 -4.25 -6.31
CA GLN A 61 9.73 -4.11 -6.04
C GLN A 61 9.48 -3.08 -4.93
N LEU A 62 10.35 -3.03 -3.93
CA LEU A 62 10.28 -1.98 -2.89
C LEU A 62 10.53 -0.61 -3.49
N GLU A 63 11.49 -0.50 -4.40
CA GLU A 63 11.73 0.77 -5.09
C GLU A 63 10.47 1.22 -5.86
N HIS A 64 9.82 0.29 -6.56
CA HIS A 64 8.59 0.59 -7.30
C HIS A 64 7.51 1.15 -6.37
N LEU A 65 7.33 0.51 -5.21
CA LEU A 65 6.31 0.93 -4.24
C LEU A 65 6.60 2.30 -3.65
N PHE A 66 7.83 2.54 -3.21
CA PHE A 66 8.17 3.83 -2.63
C PHE A 66 8.17 4.94 -3.68
N HIS A 67 8.60 4.64 -4.89
CA HIS A 67 8.50 5.60 -5.98
C HIS A 67 7.04 5.98 -6.24
N ALA A 68 6.16 5.00 -6.30
CA ALA A 68 4.73 5.25 -6.53
C ALA A 68 4.11 6.09 -5.41
N MET A 69 4.39 5.71 -4.15
CA MET A 69 3.83 6.44 -3.01
C MET A 69 4.33 7.87 -2.93
N THR A 70 5.64 8.07 -3.14
CA THR A 70 6.20 9.43 -3.06
C THR A 70 5.76 10.30 -4.23
N GLU A 71 5.62 9.73 -5.41
CA GLU A 71 5.08 10.44 -6.56
C GLU A 71 3.63 10.87 -6.30
N TYR A 72 2.82 9.97 -5.76
CA TYR A 72 1.44 10.29 -5.40
C TYR A 72 1.39 11.43 -4.37
N MET A 73 2.25 11.35 -3.36
CA MET A 73 2.31 12.37 -2.31
C MET A 73 2.62 13.75 -2.87
N VAL A 74 3.61 13.82 -3.76
CA VAL A 74 3.99 15.10 -4.35
C VAL A 74 2.89 15.64 -5.25
N ASP A 75 2.30 14.79 -6.07
CA ASP A 75 1.25 15.18 -7.01
C ASP A 75 -0.03 15.64 -6.31
N ASN A 76 -0.23 15.22 -5.06
CA ASN A 76 -1.42 15.56 -4.28
C ASN A 76 -1.12 16.45 -3.06
N ASP A 77 0.04 17.09 -3.07
CA ASP A 77 0.47 18.06 -2.04
C ASP A 77 0.51 17.48 -0.63
N MET A 78 0.74 16.17 -0.51
CA MET A 78 0.85 15.54 0.81
C MET A 78 2.24 15.68 1.40
N HIS A 79 3.24 15.99 0.57
CA HIS A 79 4.64 16.08 1.03
C HIS A 79 4.89 17.29 1.93
N ALA A 80 4.13 18.39 1.75
CA ALA A 80 4.33 19.61 2.53
C ALA A 80 3.95 19.42 3.99
N ASP A 81 2.80 18.80 4.25
CA ASP A 81 2.31 18.59 5.61
C ASP A 81 2.69 17.23 6.18
N GLY A 82 3.11 16.33 5.31
CA GLY A 82 3.59 15.02 5.71
C GLY A 82 2.51 13.95 5.73
N ALA A 83 2.97 12.72 5.86
CA ALA A 83 2.11 11.55 5.85
C ALA A 83 2.80 10.41 6.60
N ARG A 84 2.07 9.31 6.76
CA ARG A 84 2.60 8.11 7.41
C ARG A 84 2.49 6.94 6.46
N ILE A 85 3.57 6.17 6.35
CA ILE A 85 3.60 4.96 5.55
C ILE A 85 3.76 3.78 6.51
N VAL A 86 2.90 2.78 6.38
CA VAL A 86 2.88 1.63 7.29
C VAL A 86 2.75 0.34 6.48
N THR A 87 3.56 -0.65 6.84
CA THR A 87 3.32 -2.02 6.38
C THR A 87 3.31 -2.93 7.61
N ASN A 88 2.41 -3.91 7.60
CA ASN A 88 2.30 -4.88 8.70
C ASN A 88 2.90 -6.20 8.25
N ILE A 89 3.55 -6.89 9.17
CA ILE A 89 4.20 -8.18 8.91
C ILE A 89 3.65 -9.21 9.88
N GLY A 90 3.00 -10.24 9.34
CA GLY A 90 2.53 -11.37 10.10
C GLY A 90 1.42 -11.05 11.10
N THR A 91 1.05 -12.03 11.89
CA THR A 91 -0.10 -11.91 12.81
C THR A 91 0.16 -10.92 13.94
N ASN A 92 1.36 -10.92 14.51
CA ASN A 92 1.68 -9.97 15.59
C ASN A 92 1.72 -8.52 15.09
N GLY A 93 2.01 -8.32 13.81
CA GLY A 93 1.98 -7.00 13.20
C GLY A 93 0.59 -6.56 12.76
N GLY A 94 -0.40 -7.44 12.84
CA GLY A 94 -1.76 -7.12 12.44
C GLY A 94 -2.02 -7.24 10.94
N GLN A 95 -1.18 -8.00 10.23
CA GLN A 95 -1.39 -8.20 8.81
C GLN A 95 -2.64 -9.05 8.56
N SER A 96 -3.62 -8.48 7.87
CA SER A 96 -4.89 -9.17 7.62
C SER A 96 -4.98 -9.77 6.23
N VAL A 97 -4.27 -9.22 5.25
CA VAL A 97 -4.21 -9.75 3.89
C VAL A 97 -2.76 -10.10 3.59
N PHE A 98 -2.50 -11.36 3.21
CA PHE A 98 -1.15 -11.84 2.98
C PHE A 98 -0.73 -11.63 1.53
N HIS A 99 -0.71 -10.38 1.15
CA HIS A 99 -0.15 -9.82 -0.06
C HIS A 99 0.48 -8.50 0.37
N THR A 100 1.77 -8.34 0.17
CA THR A 100 2.50 -7.17 0.66
C THR A 100 1.77 -5.89 0.27
N HIS A 101 1.48 -5.06 1.26
CA HIS A 101 0.84 -3.78 1.00
C HIS A 101 1.30 -2.73 2.00
N PHE A 102 1.27 -1.49 1.54
CA PHE A 102 1.64 -0.34 2.33
C PHE A 102 0.45 0.60 2.44
N HIS A 103 0.17 1.03 3.67
CA HIS A 103 -0.85 2.05 3.91
C HIS A 103 -0.19 3.42 3.83
N LEU A 104 -0.85 4.33 3.13
CA LEU A 104 -0.46 5.73 3.09
C LEU A 104 -1.57 6.52 3.76
N LEU A 105 -1.25 7.15 4.90
CA LEU A 105 -2.21 7.89 5.70
C LEU A 105 -1.79 9.36 5.77
N GLY A 106 -2.76 10.24 5.64
CA GLY A 106 -2.49 11.68 5.67
C GLY A 106 -3.74 12.51 5.55
N GLY A 107 -3.57 13.75 5.08
CA GLY A 107 -4.68 14.68 4.92
C GLY A 107 -5.12 15.34 6.20
N GLU A 108 -4.52 15.00 7.32
CA GLU A 108 -4.79 15.57 8.63
C GLU A 108 -3.65 15.22 9.57
N ARG A 109 -3.61 15.85 10.73
CA ARG A 109 -2.62 15.50 11.74
C ARG A 109 -2.96 14.13 12.30
N LEU A 110 -2.06 13.17 12.13
CA LEU A 110 -2.24 11.83 12.63
C LEU A 110 -1.87 11.75 14.11
N GLY A 111 -2.46 10.79 14.82
CA GLY A 111 -2.14 10.56 16.21
C GLY A 111 -0.69 10.15 16.41
N HIS A 112 -0.23 10.27 17.64
CA HIS A 112 1.14 9.93 17.99
C HIS A 112 1.39 8.44 17.82
N PHE A 113 2.53 8.08 17.26
CA PHE A 113 2.95 6.69 17.10
C PHE A 113 4.47 6.63 17.21
N GLY A 114 4.96 5.81 18.14
CA GLY A 114 6.37 5.75 18.46
C GLY A 114 6.80 7.07 19.09
N HIS A 115 7.82 7.63 18.61
CA HIS A 115 8.14 8.98 19.02
C HIS A 115 8.86 9.64 18.01
#